data_15a673538bd67209e3272f4adecb61f2
#
_entry.id   15a673538bd67209e3272f4adecb61f2
#
_cell.length_a   1.000
_cell.length_b   1.000
_cell.length_c   1.000
_cell.angle_alpha   90.00
_cell.angle_beta   90.00
_cell.angle_gamma   90.00
#
_symmetry.space_group_name_H-M   'P 1'
#
loop_
_entity.id
_entity.type
_entity.pdbx_description
1 polymer ?
#
loop_
_entity_poly.entity_id
_entity_poly.type
_entity_poly.pdbx_seq_one_letter_code
_entity_poly.pdbx_strand_id
1 'polypeptide(L)'
;MRLSDFIVQHVDRIVDEWEQFARSLAPDSLTRTDLRDHARAILLAAARDMRTAQSPGEQRAKAKGEGPEKTPSLDAAAASHGELRHHVGFDLVQMTSEFRHLRACVIRLWVASLQTPDLGYLQDMIRFNEAIDEALAESTAAYAEQVSRSRDIFLAILGHDLRAPLQAVSMSTEMLARKVALDGDAQAFVSRIKSGTRHMGAMVSDLLEFVRSRLGSSLPIEPAPMDLASAARAAMDEACAGQPDCTPLLSFEGDSHGIWDRGRIEQMLQNLIGNALQHGNDRRTVTVTITGGAEQVLLTVHNYGTPIPPEALGTLFDPLVRSVDEELGTPSTSLGLGLFIVKEVVVAHQGSIEVSSNASDGTTFTVILPRVSRATP
;
A
#
# COMPACT_ATOMS: atom_id res chain seq x y z
N MET A 1 3.34 29.07 40.97
CA MET A 1 3.79 27.65 40.86
C MET A 1 4.07 27.34 39.38
N ARG A 2 5.21 26.74 39.07
CA ARG A 2 5.57 26.31 37.69
C ARG A 2 4.58 25.27 37.20
N LEU A 3 4.29 25.27 35.89
CA LEU A 3 3.32 24.34 35.31
C LEU A 3 3.72 22.86 35.47
N SER A 4 5.01 22.54 35.34
CA SER A 4 5.50 21.17 35.58
C SER A 4 5.25 20.66 37.00
N ASP A 5 5.36 21.56 38.03
CA ASP A 5 5.10 21.21 39.43
C ASP A 5 3.60 21.07 39.69
N PHE A 6 2.80 21.95 39.08
CA PHE A 6 1.34 21.88 39.13
C PHE A 6 0.81 20.54 38.56
N ILE A 7 1.31 20.14 37.40
CA ILE A 7 0.92 18.83 36.79
C ILE A 7 1.20 17.68 37.76
N VAL A 8 2.41 17.63 38.32
CA VAL A 8 2.79 16.54 39.23
C VAL A 8 1.96 16.50 40.48
N GLN A 9 1.66 17.68 41.07
CA GLN A 9 0.88 17.80 42.32
C GLN A 9 -0.62 17.54 42.12
N HIS A 10 -1.16 17.85 40.94
CA HIS A 10 -2.59 17.80 40.68
C HIS A 10 -2.98 16.82 39.57
N VAL A 11 -2.11 15.85 39.22
CA VAL A 11 -2.32 14.90 38.12
C VAL A 11 -3.66 14.17 38.21
N ASP A 12 -4.03 13.72 39.40
CA ASP A 12 -5.29 12.98 39.61
C ASP A 12 -6.51 13.85 39.34
N ARG A 13 -6.49 15.13 39.79
CA ARG A 13 -7.56 16.09 39.51
C ARG A 13 -7.68 16.40 38.01
N ILE A 14 -6.55 16.53 37.31
CA ILE A 14 -6.53 16.78 35.88
C ILE A 14 -7.13 15.57 35.14
N VAL A 15 -6.73 14.38 35.53
CA VAL A 15 -7.22 13.13 34.93
C VAL A 15 -8.70 12.90 35.22
N ASP A 16 -9.19 13.24 36.42
CA ASP A 16 -10.62 13.16 36.78
C ASP A 16 -11.49 14.02 35.87
N GLU A 17 -11.05 15.28 35.61
CA GLU A 17 -11.78 16.21 34.76
C GLU A 17 -11.72 15.77 33.28
N TRP A 18 -10.57 15.33 32.81
CA TRP A 18 -10.37 14.80 31.45
C TRP A 18 -11.17 13.50 31.21
N GLU A 19 -11.23 12.60 32.20
CA GLU A 19 -11.94 11.32 32.12
C GLU A 19 -13.41 11.50 31.76
N GLN A 20 -14.08 12.52 32.29
CA GLN A 20 -15.49 12.77 31.98
C GLN A 20 -15.72 12.98 30.48
N PHE A 21 -14.82 13.70 29.82
CA PHE A 21 -14.86 13.91 28.38
C PHE A 21 -14.46 12.64 27.61
N ALA A 22 -13.34 12.01 27.99
CA ALA A 22 -12.82 10.85 27.29
C ALA A 22 -13.83 9.68 27.29
N ARG A 23 -14.59 9.50 28.37
CA ARG A 23 -15.69 8.53 28.44
C ARG A 23 -16.81 8.80 27.47
N SER A 24 -17.08 10.05 27.13
CA SER A 24 -18.13 10.36 26.15
C SER A 24 -17.75 9.93 24.72
N LEU A 25 -16.46 9.68 24.49
CA LEU A 25 -15.92 9.22 23.21
C LEU A 25 -15.60 7.72 23.23
N ALA A 26 -15.40 7.15 24.42
CA ALA A 26 -14.91 5.79 24.59
C ALA A 26 -16.01 4.75 24.31
N PRO A 27 -15.70 3.64 23.61
CA PRO A 27 -16.57 2.49 23.55
C PRO A 27 -16.70 1.82 24.92
N ASP A 28 -17.83 1.13 25.15
CA ASP A 28 -18.14 0.46 26.44
C ASP A 28 -17.11 -0.59 26.86
N SER A 29 -16.28 -1.06 25.93
CA SER A 29 -15.22 -2.06 26.16
C SER A 29 -13.99 -1.52 26.90
N LEU A 30 -13.79 -0.19 26.96
CA LEU A 30 -12.62 0.42 27.57
C LEU A 30 -12.78 0.55 29.09
N THR A 31 -11.85 -0.04 29.85
CA THR A 31 -11.91 0.07 31.31
C THR A 31 -11.51 1.45 31.81
N ARG A 32 -12.01 1.82 32.99
CA ARG A 32 -11.66 3.10 33.66
C ARG A 32 -10.15 3.21 33.89
N THR A 33 -9.53 2.12 34.29
CA THR A 33 -8.11 2.05 34.60
C THR A 33 -7.27 2.32 33.35
N ASP A 34 -7.56 1.65 32.23
CA ASP A 34 -6.83 1.83 30.98
C ASP A 34 -6.93 3.26 30.44
N LEU A 35 -8.11 3.88 30.62
CA LEU A 35 -8.33 5.27 30.21
C LEU A 35 -7.42 6.21 31.00
N ARG A 36 -7.36 6.07 32.33
CA ARG A 36 -6.66 6.97 33.26
C ARG A 36 -5.16 6.81 33.22
N ASP A 37 -4.68 5.59 33.18
CA ASP A 37 -3.24 5.28 33.31
C ASP A 37 -2.43 5.87 32.17
N HIS A 38 -2.95 5.82 30.94
CA HIS A 38 -2.28 6.42 29.77
C HIS A 38 -2.23 7.94 29.83
N ALA A 39 -3.34 8.61 30.18
CA ALA A 39 -3.35 10.07 30.33
C ALA A 39 -2.41 10.53 31.46
N ARG A 40 -2.41 9.80 32.57
CA ARG A 40 -1.50 10.05 33.68
C ARG A 40 -0.03 9.88 33.27
N ALA A 41 0.30 8.82 32.54
CA ALA A 41 1.66 8.56 32.05
C ALA A 41 2.16 9.68 31.13
N ILE A 42 1.35 10.12 30.17
CA ILE A 42 1.66 11.24 29.27
C ILE A 42 1.89 12.54 30.07
N LEU A 43 1.01 12.90 31.00
CA LEU A 43 1.13 14.10 31.81
C LEU A 43 2.41 14.13 32.65
N LEU A 44 2.73 13.01 33.31
CA LEU A 44 3.95 12.91 34.14
C LEU A 44 5.23 12.90 33.28
N ALA A 45 5.17 12.33 32.08
CA ALA A 45 6.29 12.36 31.13
C ALA A 45 6.48 13.77 30.55
N ALA A 46 5.41 14.48 30.17
CA ALA A 46 5.45 15.86 29.73
C ALA A 46 6.01 16.78 30.82
N ALA A 47 5.57 16.62 32.08
CA ALA A 47 6.10 17.39 33.20
C ALA A 47 7.61 17.15 33.44
N ARG A 48 8.11 15.94 33.20
CA ARG A 48 9.55 15.64 33.24
C ARG A 48 10.30 16.27 32.07
N ASP A 49 9.79 16.18 30.85
CA ASP A 49 10.37 16.83 29.67
C ASP A 49 10.50 18.35 29.88
N MET A 50 9.47 19.01 30.40
CA MET A 50 9.49 20.44 30.72
C MET A 50 10.59 20.85 31.70
N ARG A 51 11.05 19.97 32.57
CA ARG A 51 12.13 20.22 33.53
C ARG A 51 13.53 20.03 32.93
N THR A 52 13.64 19.39 31.78
CA THR A 52 14.92 19.18 31.08
C THR A 52 15.38 20.48 30.44
N ALA A 53 16.64 20.87 30.67
CA ALA A 53 17.20 22.05 30.01
C ALA A 53 17.33 21.81 28.51
N GLN A 54 16.85 22.73 27.70
CA GLN A 54 16.96 22.68 26.24
C GLN A 54 17.61 23.94 25.71
N SER A 55 18.52 23.80 24.78
CA SER A 55 19.11 24.94 24.04
C SER A 55 18.10 25.48 23.01
N PRO A 56 18.23 26.74 22.55
CA PRO A 56 17.39 27.27 21.48
C PRO A 56 17.48 26.49 20.15
N GLY A 57 18.60 25.79 19.92
CA GLY A 57 18.78 24.93 18.76
C GLY A 57 17.95 23.65 18.86
N GLU A 58 17.96 23.01 20.02
CA GLU A 58 17.16 21.82 20.31
C GLU A 58 15.66 22.09 20.26
N GLN A 59 15.22 23.25 20.78
CA GLN A 59 13.82 23.66 20.67
C GLN A 59 13.37 23.82 19.21
N ARG A 60 14.21 24.41 18.34
CA ARG A 60 13.89 24.56 16.92
C ARG A 60 13.89 23.21 16.18
N ALA A 61 14.81 22.32 16.52
CA ALA A 61 14.85 20.99 15.96
C ALA A 61 13.62 20.16 16.38
N LYS A 62 13.25 20.25 17.66
CA LYS A 62 12.05 19.60 18.21
C LYS A 62 10.77 20.10 17.54
N ALA A 63 10.63 21.40 17.32
CA ALA A 63 9.50 22.01 16.61
C ALA A 63 9.38 21.57 15.16
N LYS A 64 10.46 21.06 14.53
CA LYS A 64 10.49 20.51 13.17
C LYS A 64 10.31 18.99 13.13
N GLY A 65 10.24 18.32 14.27
CA GLY A 65 10.31 16.85 14.34
C GLY A 65 11.69 16.27 14.15
N GLU A 66 12.75 17.10 14.14
CA GLU A 66 14.17 16.74 13.93
C GLU A 66 14.97 16.72 15.24
N GLY A 67 14.32 16.71 16.39
CA GLY A 67 14.97 16.79 17.70
C GLY A 67 15.98 15.68 17.94
N PRO A 68 17.16 15.98 18.55
CA PRO A 68 18.07 14.95 19.01
C PRO A 68 17.46 14.25 20.22
N GLU A 69 17.46 12.91 20.20
CA GLU A 69 16.93 12.03 21.21
C GLU A 69 15.54 12.38 21.75
N LYS A 70 14.56 11.66 21.26
CA LYS A 70 13.21 11.56 21.82
C LYS A 70 13.30 11.34 23.32
N THR A 71 12.42 11.95 24.09
CA THR A 71 12.32 11.67 25.53
C THR A 71 11.74 10.27 25.70
N PRO A 72 12.54 9.24 25.99
CA PRO A 72 12.09 7.82 25.86
C PRO A 72 10.83 7.51 26.66
N SER A 73 10.60 8.26 27.76
CA SER A 73 9.42 8.05 28.60
C SER A 73 8.15 8.70 28.05
N LEU A 74 8.26 9.82 27.30
CA LEU A 74 7.12 10.49 26.69
C LEU A 74 6.69 9.74 25.43
N ASP A 75 7.65 9.37 24.59
CA ASP A 75 7.40 8.62 23.37
C ASP A 75 6.77 7.25 23.67
N ALA A 76 7.32 6.52 24.65
CA ALA A 76 6.76 5.22 25.05
C ALA A 76 5.32 5.33 25.58
N ALA A 77 5.02 6.36 26.40
CA ALA A 77 3.67 6.57 26.90
C ALA A 77 2.71 6.97 25.77
N ALA A 78 3.17 7.81 24.85
CA ALA A 78 2.40 8.28 23.72
C ALA A 78 2.14 7.16 22.68
N ALA A 79 3.16 6.37 22.34
CA ALA A 79 3.02 5.23 21.45
C ALA A 79 2.01 4.20 22.02
N SER A 80 2.18 3.83 23.30
CA SER A 80 1.24 2.93 23.99
C SER A 80 -0.19 3.45 23.97
N HIS A 81 -0.39 4.79 24.11
CA HIS A 81 -1.70 5.41 23.99
C HIS A 81 -2.29 5.24 22.58
N GLY A 82 -1.51 5.50 21.53
CA GLY A 82 -1.94 5.34 20.13
C GLY A 82 -2.32 3.91 19.81
N GLU A 83 -1.49 2.94 20.21
CA GLU A 83 -1.75 1.51 20.03
C GLU A 83 -3.04 1.06 20.72
N LEU A 84 -3.24 1.45 21.99
CA LEU A 84 -4.43 1.08 22.73
C LEU A 84 -5.69 1.69 22.09
N ARG A 85 -5.66 2.97 21.67
CA ARG A 85 -6.81 3.62 21.04
C ARG A 85 -7.22 2.94 19.74
N HIS A 86 -6.24 2.53 18.92
CA HIS A 86 -6.51 1.69 17.76
C HIS A 86 -7.17 0.35 18.14
N HIS A 87 -6.61 -0.34 19.16
CA HIS A 87 -7.09 -1.67 19.56
C HIS A 87 -8.55 -1.66 20.06
N VAL A 88 -8.95 -0.60 20.75
CA VAL A 88 -10.32 -0.45 21.28
C VAL A 88 -11.28 0.24 20.32
N GLY A 89 -10.86 0.53 19.09
CA GLY A 89 -11.73 1.03 18.01
C GLY A 89 -11.98 2.54 18.02
N PHE A 90 -11.12 3.35 18.67
CA PHE A 90 -11.15 4.79 18.47
C PHE A 90 -10.76 5.14 17.03
N ASP A 91 -11.37 6.18 16.50
CA ASP A 91 -10.87 6.81 15.28
C ASP A 91 -9.81 7.89 15.61
N LEU A 92 -9.11 8.35 14.57
CA LEU A 92 -8.05 9.34 14.73
C LEU A 92 -8.57 10.69 15.25
N VAL A 93 -9.81 11.07 14.90
CA VAL A 93 -10.45 12.31 15.34
C VAL A 93 -10.77 12.25 16.84
N GLN A 94 -11.25 11.11 17.31
CA GLN A 94 -11.50 10.87 18.73
C GLN A 94 -10.20 10.94 19.53
N MET A 95 -9.15 10.25 19.09
CA MET A 95 -7.84 10.27 19.75
C MET A 95 -7.23 11.68 19.79
N THR A 96 -7.26 12.42 18.69
CA THR A 96 -6.76 13.82 18.69
C THR A 96 -7.60 14.75 19.55
N SER A 97 -8.89 14.48 19.69
CA SER A 97 -9.80 15.24 20.57
C SER A 97 -9.49 15.02 22.06
N GLU A 98 -9.04 13.80 22.44
CA GLU A 98 -8.56 13.53 23.81
C GLU A 98 -7.36 14.42 24.17
N PHE A 99 -6.35 14.51 23.30
CA PHE A 99 -5.18 15.39 23.52
C PHE A 99 -5.56 16.86 23.61
N ARG A 100 -6.45 17.32 22.73
CA ARG A 100 -6.97 18.69 22.76
C ARG A 100 -7.65 19.01 24.09
N HIS A 101 -8.49 18.09 24.57
CA HIS A 101 -9.19 18.27 25.82
C HIS A 101 -8.24 18.20 27.02
N LEU A 102 -7.28 17.27 27.02
CA LEU A 102 -6.25 17.14 28.04
C LEU A 102 -5.45 18.45 28.19
N ARG A 103 -4.99 19.01 27.06
CA ARG A 103 -4.30 20.30 27.01
C ARG A 103 -5.16 21.44 27.66
N ALA A 104 -6.42 21.50 27.25
CA ALA A 104 -7.34 22.53 27.74
C ALA A 104 -7.59 22.39 29.24
N CYS A 105 -7.78 21.17 29.77
CA CYS A 105 -7.95 20.92 31.21
C CYS A 105 -6.73 21.38 32.00
N VAL A 106 -5.52 20.97 31.57
CA VAL A 106 -4.28 21.38 32.28
C VAL A 106 -4.13 22.87 32.33
N ILE A 107 -4.23 23.55 31.19
CA ILE A 107 -4.03 24.99 31.09
C ILE A 107 -5.08 25.75 31.94
N ARG A 108 -6.35 25.39 31.85
CA ARG A 108 -7.45 25.99 32.57
C ARG A 108 -7.29 25.84 34.07
N LEU A 109 -7.01 24.65 34.59
CA LEU A 109 -6.83 24.38 36.00
C LEU A 109 -5.59 25.09 36.55
N TRP A 110 -4.51 25.14 35.79
CA TRP A 110 -3.29 25.82 36.18
C TRP A 110 -3.49 27.34 36.24
N VAL A 111 -4.06 27.96 35.20
CA VAL A 111 -4.33 29.40 35.17
C VAL A 111 -5.24 29.82 36.33
N ALA A 112 -6.25 29.02 36.67
CA ALA A 112 -7.12 29.26 37.83
C ALA A 112 -6.38 29.20 39.19
N SER A 113 -5.20 28.57 39.25
CA SER A 113 -4.37 28.46 40.45
C SER A 113 -3.37 29.62 40.60
N LEU A 114 -3.21 30.47 39.58
CA LEU A 114 -2.23 31.55 39.57
C LEU A 114 -2.77 32.78 40.32
N GLN A 115 -1.93 33.36 41.19
CA GLN A 115 -2.28 34.56 41.95
C GLN A 115 -1.72 35.82 41.31
N THR A 116 -0.58 35.76 40.65
CA THR A 116 0.11 36.89 40.02
C THR A 116 0.67 36.51 38.64
N PRO A 117 0.63 37.45 37.67
CA PRO A 117 1.29 37.19 36.36
C PRO A 117 2.81 37.10 36.51
N ASP A 118 3.44 36.14 35.80
CA ASP A 118 4.88 35.98 35.72
C ASP A 118 5.26 35.66 34.27
N LEU A 119 6.31 36.29 33.74
CA LEU A 119 6.81 36.04 32.39
C LEU A 119 7.28 34.59 32.19
N GLY A 120 7.73 33.91 33.25
CA GLY A 120 8.08 32.48 33.22
C GLY A 120 6.90 31.57 32.89
N TYR A 121 5.66 32.02 33.10
CA TYR A 121 4.47 31.22 32.76
C TYR A 121 4.26 31.10 31.28
N LEU A 122 4.63 32.09 30.48
CA LEU A 122 4.58 31.98 29.01
C LEU A 122 5.52 30.88 28.50
N GLN A 123 6.73 30.83 29.07
CA GLN A 123 7.70 29.79 28.70
C GLN A 123 7.23 28.38 29.12
N ASP A 124 6.60 28.26 30.28
CA ASP A 124 5.99 26.99 30.72
C ASP A 124 4.89 26.55 29.77
N MET A 125 4.02 27.45 29.30
CA MET A 125 2.98 27.13 28.32
C MET A 125 3.56 26.69 26.98
N ILE A 126 4.60 27.37 26.49
CA ILE A 126 5.27 26.99 25.24
C ILE A 126 5.80 25.56 25.36
N ARG A 127 6.56 25.26 26.40
CA ARG A 127 7.13 23.93 26.61
C ARG A 127 6.10 22.84 26.81
N PHE A 128 5.01 23.17 27.53
CA PHE A 128 3.92 22.20 27.67
C PHE A 128 3.23 21.90 26.34
N ASN A 129 2.99 22.92 25.51
CA ASN A 129 2.41 22.71 24.19
C ASN A 129 3.34 21.87 23.31
N GLU A 130 4.63 22.15 23.30
CA GLU A 130 5.64 21.35 22.58
C GLU A 130 5.62 19.89 23.01
N ALA A 131 5.58 19.60 24.31
CA ALA A 131 5.53 18.23 24.84
C ALA A 131 4.22 17.50 24.49
N ILE A 132 3.08 18.21 24.53
CA ILE A 132 1.79 17.62 24.13
C ILE A 132 1.70 17.40 22.63
N ASP A 133 2.24 18.28 21.81
CA ASP A 133 2.26 18.14 20.36
C ASP A 133 3.19 16.98 19.93
N GLU A 134 4.32 16.79 20.59
CA GLU A 134 5.20 15.64 20.42
C GLU A 134 4.49 14.32 20.80
N ALA A 135 3.83 14.28 21.96
CA ALA A 135 3.06 13.11 22.37
C ALA A 135 1.91 12.80 21.40
N LEU A 136 1.24 13.82 20.87
CA LEU A 136 0.20 13.65 19.86
C LEU A 136 0.77 13.08 18.56
N ALA A 137 1.91 13.60 18.08
CA ALA A 137 2.57 13.12 16.87
C ALA A 137 2.98 11.66 17.01
N GLU A 138 3.60 11.27 18.12
CA GLU A 138 4.01 9.89 18.40
C GLU A 138 2.80 8.93 18.54
N SER A 139 1.74 9.35 19.25
CA SER A 139 0.50 8.57 19.34
C SER A 139 -0.15 8.37 17.98
N THR A 140 -0.11 9.40 17.13
CA THR A 140 -0.65 9.33 15.76
C THR A 140 0.16 8.39 14.89
N ALA A 141 1.49 8.43 14.99
CA ALA A 141 2.39 7.53 14.26
C ALA A 141 2.15 6.07 14.68
N ALA A 142 2.11 5.78 15.97
CA ALA A 142 1.84 4.45 16.49
C ALA A 142 0.43 3.94 16.09
N TYR A 143 -0.59 4.78 16.16
CA TYR A 143 -1.93 4.46 15.68
C TYR A 143 -1.92 4.10 14.18
N ALA A 144 -1.28 4.92 13.35
CA ALA A 144 -1.20 4.69 11.91
C ALA A 144 -0.44 3.38 11.58
N GLU A 145 0.61 3.06 12.32
CA GLU A 145 1.35 1.80 12.18
C GLU A 145 0.45 0.60 12.51
N GLN A 146 -0.33 0.66 13.59
CA GLN A 146 -1.27 -0.41 13.95
C GLN A 146 -2.38 -0.60 12.91
N VAL A 147 -2.92 0.49 12.36
CA VAL A 147 -3.88 0.43 11.23
C VAL A 147 -3.24 -0.28 10.04
N SER A 148 -2.02 0.09 9.67
CA SER A 148 -1.29 -0.53 8.56
C SER A 148 -1.07 -2.02 8.83
N ARG A 149 -0.58 -2.38 10.01
CA ARG A 149 -0.29 -3.77 10.40
C ARG A 149 -1.55 -4.64 10.42
N SER A 150 -2.64 -4.16 11.01
CA SER A 150 -3.92 -4.89 11.06
C SER A 150 -4.45 -5.20 9.67
N ARG A 151 -4.32 -4.26 8.78
CA ARG A 151 -4.72 -4.35 7.38
C ARG A 151 -3.84 -5.34 6.61
N ASP A 152 -2.50 -5.32 6.80
CA ASP A 152 -1.58 -6.24 6.13
C ASP A 152 -1.86 -7.69 6.56
N ILE A 153 -2.12 -7.92 7.84
CA ILE A 153 -2.54 -9.22 8.38
C ILE A 153 -3.87 -9.66 7.74
N PHE A 154 -4.87 -8.77 7.69
CA PHE A 154 -6.16 -9.07 7.06
C PHE A 154 -6.01 -9.48 5.60
N LEU A 155 -5.19 -8.75 4.84
CA LEU A 155 -4.93 -9.06 3.42
C LEU A 155 -4.17 -10.37 3.25
N ALA A 156 -3.21 -10.66 4.12
CA ALA A 156 -2.48 -11.93 4.08
C ALA A 156 -3.42 -13.12 4.33
N ILE A 157 -4.29 -13.02 5.35
CA ILE A 157 -5.30 -14.05 5.67
C ILE A 157 -6.27 -14.21 4.50
N LEU A 158 -6.86 -13.12 4.02
CA LEU A 158 -7.82 -13.16 2.92
C LEU A 158 -7.20 -13.77 1.66
N GLY A 159 -5.95 -13.41 1.35
CA GLY A 159 -5.23 -13.96 0.20
C GLY A 159 -4.98 -15.46 0.31
N HIS A 160 -4.60 -15.94 1.49
CA HIS A 160 -4.44 -17.37 1.75
C HIS A 160 -5.77 -18.12 1.64
N ASP A 161 -6.80 -17.60 2.28
CA ASP A 161 -8.11 -18.26 2.37
C ASP A 161 -8.87 -18.28 1.05
N LEU A 162 -8.59 -17.33 0.14
CA LEU A 162 -9.10 -17.36 -1.22
C LEU A 162 -8.30 -18.28 -2.15
N ARG A 163 -6.96 -18.35 -1.99
CA ARG A 163 -6.13 -19.23 -2.83
C ARG A 163 -6.36 -20.70 -2.53
N ALA A 164 -6.57 -21.09 -1.29
CA ALA A 164 -6.72 -22.48 -0.88
C ALA A 164 -7.87 -23.21 -1.61
N PRO A 165 -9.13 -22.71 -1.62
CA PRO A 165 -10.21 -23.35 -2.37
C PRO A 165 -9.98 -23.34 -3.87
N LEU A 166 -9.39 -22.29 -4.44
CA LEU A 166 -9.06 -22.23 -5.85
C LEU A 166 -8.02 -23.29 -6.24
N GLN A 167 -7.00 -23.50 -5.41
CA GLN A 167 -6.02 -24.56 -5.61
C GLN A 167 -6.66 -25.94 -5.53
N ALA A 168 -7.58 -26.17 -4.59
CA ALA A 168 -8.30 -27.44 -4.47
C ALA A 168 -9.14 -27.75 -5.72
N VAL A 169 -9.84 -26.76 -6.27
CA VAL A 169 -10.59 -26.88 -7.52
C VAL A 169 -9.64 -27.17 -8.69
N SER A 170 -8.53 -26.43 -8.79
CA SER A 170 -7.52 -26.62 -9.84
C SER A 170 -6.92 -28.03 -9.81
N MET A 171 -6.49 -28.50 -8.63
CA MET A 171 -5.94 -29.84 -8.44
C MET A 171 -6.95 -30.95 -8.77
N SER A 172 -8.20 -30.79 -8.29
CA SER A 172 -9.27 -31.75 -8.57
C SER A 172 -9.56 -31.86 -10.07
N THR A 173 -9.62 -30.72 -10.74
CA THR A 173 -9.82 -30.63 -12.19
C THR A 173 -8.65 -31.29 -12.97
N GLU A 174 -7.43 -31.07 -12.52
CA GLU A 174 -6.24 -31.68 -13.11
C GLU A 174 -6.20 -33.22 -12.89
N MET A 175 -6.54 -33.67 -11.70
CA MET A 175 -6.65 -35.10 -11.40
C MET A 175 -7.75 -35.76 -12.23
N LEU A 176 -8.89 -35.10 -12.42
CA LEU A 176 -9.98 -35.58 -13.27
C LEU A 176 -9.50 -35.75 -14.72
N ALA A 177 -8.83 -34.73 -15.27
CA ALA A 177 -8.28 -34.76 -16.63
C ALA A 177 -7.24 -35.87 -16.85
N ARG A 178 -6.47 -36.21 -15.80
CA ARG A 178 -5.43 -37.26 -15.90
C ARG A 178 -5.94 -38.68 -15.68
N LYS A 179 -6.97 -38.86 -14.83
CA LYS A 179 -7.39 -40.18 -14.35
C LYS A 179 -8.62 -40.75 -15.08
N VAL A 180 -9.39 -39.91 -15.73
CA VAL A 180 -10.65 -40.29 -16.39
C VAL A 180 -10.49 -40.06 -17.90
N ALA A 181 -10.84 -41.05 -18.69
CA ALA A 181 -10.99 -40.87 -20.13
C ALA A 181 -12.25 -40.04 -20.38
N LEU A 182 -12.04 -38.72 -20.61
CA LEU A 182 -13.10 -37.76 -20.84
C LEU A 182 -13.51 -37.78 -22.32
N ASP A 183 -14.80 -37.73 -22.61
CA ASP A 183 -15.27 -37.42 -23.95
C ASP A 183 -15.01 -35.93 -24.32
N GLY A 184 -15.28 -35.56 -25.57
CA GLY A 184 -14.98 -34.19 -26.05
C GLY A 184 -15.68 -33.10 -25.27
N ASP A 185 -16.93 -33.35 -24.85
CA ASP A 185 -17.73 -32.37 -24.06
C ASP A 185 -17.21 -32.24 -22.63
N ALA A 186 -16.94 -33.36 -21.96
CA ALA A 186 -16.37 -33.38 -20.62
C ALA A 186 -14.98 -32.72 -20.59
N GLN A 187 -14.17 -32.93 -21.62
CA GLN A 187 -12.87 -32.30 -21.74
C GLN A 187 -12.98 -30.78 -21.92
N ALA A 188 -13.98 -30.30 -22.65
CA ALA A 188 -14.29 -28.88 -22.78
C ALA A 188 -14.72 -28.24 -21.44
N PHE A 189 -15.57 -28.94 -20.67
CA PHE A 189 -15.97 -28.46 -19.33
C PHE A 189 -14.79 -28.40 -18.37
N VAL A 190 -13.97 -29.43 -18.30
CA VAL A 190 -12.75 -29.45 -17.47
C VAL A 190 -11.81 -28.32 -17.83
N SER A 191 -11.61 -28.05 -19.13
CA SER A 191 -10.80 -26.95 -19.60
C SER A 191 -11.34 -25.58 -19.18
N ARG A 192 -12.68 -25.39 -19.27
CA ARG A 192 -13.35 -24.15 -18.79
C ARG A 192 -13.20 -23.95 -17.29
N ILE A 193 -13.38 -25.01 -16.49
CA ILE A 193 -13.20 -24.94 -15.03
C ILE A 193 -11.75 -24.55 -14.70
N LYS A 194 -10.78 -25.19 -15.35
CA LYS A 194 -9.35 -24.91 -15.15
C LYS A 194 -9.01 -23.46 -15.50
N SER A 195 -9.50 -22.98 -16.64
CA SER A 195 -9.32 -21.59 -17.07
C SER A 195 -9.96 -20.59 -16.10
N GLY A 196 -11.22 -20.84 -15.69
CA GLY A 196 -11.93 -20.00 -14.73
C GLY A 196 -11.25 -19.92 -13.36
N THR A 197 -10.76 -21.06 -12.86
CA THR A 197 -10.06 -21.11 -11.57
C THR A 197 -8.72 -20.37 -11.63
N ARG A 198 -7.98 -20.50 -12.71
CA ARG A 198 -6.73 -19.74 -12.91
C ARG A 198 -7.00 -18.25 -12.97
N HIS A 199 -8.04 -17.85 -13.70
CA HIS A 199 -8.44 -16.45 -13.82
C HIS A 199 -8.86 -15.84 -12.47
N MET A 200 -9.65 -16.55 -11.67
CA MET A 200 -9.99 -16.13 -10.30
C MET A 200 -8.74 -16.00 -9.43
N GLY A 201 -7.79 -16.90 -9.52
CA GLY A 201 -6.51 -16.83 -8.82
C GLY A 201 -5.71 -15.58 -9.15
N ALA A 202 -5.64 -15.22 -10.44
CA ALA A 202 -5.01 -14.00 -10.91
C ALA A 202 -5.72 -12.76 -10.37
N MET A 203 -7.06 -12.70 -10.48
CA MET A 203 -7.85 -11.57 -9.93
C MET A 203 -7.65 -11.36 -8.43
N VAL A 204 -7.60 -12.44 -7.64
CA VAL A 204 -7.32 -12.36 -6.19
C VAL A 204 -5.93 -11.79 -5.94
N SER A 205 -4.93 -12.24 -6.70
CA SER A 205 -3.56 -11.71 -6.58
C SER A 205 -3.48 -10.24 -6.94
N ASP A 206 -4.11 -9.84 -8.04
CA ASP A 206 -4.15 -8.45 -8.51
C ASP A 206 -4.85 -7.53 -7.50
N LEU A 207 -5.97 -7.98 -6.91
CA LEU A 207 -6.68 -7.24 -5.88
C LEU A 207 -5.82 -7.02 -4.63
N LEU A 208 -5.11 -8.05 -4.19
CA LEU A 208 -4.22 -7.96 -3.03
C LEU A 208 -3.05 -7.01 -3.28
N GLU A 209 -2.48 -7.01 -4.49
CA GLU A 209 -1.43 -6.08 -4.89
C GLU A 209 -1.94 -4.64 -4.96
N PHE A 210 -3.10 -4.42 -5.54
CA PHE A 210 -3.75 -3.10 -5.56
C PHE A 210 -3.97 -2.56 -4.15
N VAL A 211 -4.51 -3.38 -3.25
CA VAL A 211 -4.73 -2.93 -1.88
C VAL A 211 -3.40 -2.60 -1.19
N ARG A 212 -2.34 -3.40 -1.35
CA ARG A 212 -1.01 -3.10 -0.80
C ARG A 212 -0.45 -1.78 -1.34
N SER A 213 -0.49 -1.55 -2.64
CA SER A 213 0.02 -0.33 -3.26
C SER A 213 -0.71 0.93 -2.77
N ARG A 214 -2.05 0.89 -2.66
CA ARG A 214 -2.85 2.01 -2.12
C ARG A 214 -2.45 2.41 -0.69
N LEU A 215 -1.73 1.57 -0.02
CA LEU A 215 -1.38 1.68 1.37
C LEU A 215 0.07 2.19 1.58
N GLY A 216 0.68 2.65 0.49
CA GLY A 216 2.03 3.24 0.52
C GLY A 216 3.16 2.21 0.65
N SER A 217 2.85 0.90 0.55
CA SER A 217 3.88 -0.13 0.51
C SER A 217 4.33 -0.31 -0.94
N SER A 218 5.60 -0.09 -1.22
CA SER A 218 6.18 -0.43 -2.52
C SER A 218 6.04 -1.92 -2.78
N LEU A 219 5.88 -2.30 -4.06
CA LEU A 219 5.82 -3.70 -4.45
C LEU A 219 7.17 -4.38 -4.10
N PRO A 220 7.18 -5.40 -3.22
CA PRO A 220 8.43 -6.11 -2.90
C PRO A 220 8.91 -6.88 -4.13
N ILE A 221 10.21 -6.76 -4.44
CA ILE A 221 10.87 -7.47 -5.53
C ILE A 221 12.11 -8.21 -5.00
N GLU A 222 12.39 -9.38 -5.58
CA GLU A 222 13.57 -10.20 -5.33
C GLU A 222 14.40 -10.31 -6.64
N PRO A 223 15.21 -9.27 -6.98
CA PRO A 223 15.93 -9.22 -8.23
C PRO A 223 16.99 -10.32 -8.32
N ALA A 224 17.00 -11.06 -9.43
CA ALA A 224 17.98 -12.09 -9.75
C ALA A 224 18.37 -12.01 -11.23
N PRO A 225 19.54 -12.52 -11.62
CA PRO A 225 19.95 -12.58 -13.02
C PRO A 225 18.92 -13.37 -13.85
N MET A 226 18.44 -12.78 -14.94
CA MET A 226 17.49 -13.40 -15.85
C MET A 226 17.65 -12.91 -17.30
N ASP A 227 17.09 -13.68 -18.23
CA ASP A 227 16.95 -13.32 -19.64
C ASP A 227 15.50 -12.94 -19.94
N LEU A 228 15.29 -11.67 -20.34
CA LEU A 228 13.96 -11.11 -20.65
C LEU A 228 13.35 -11.77 -21.90
N ALA A 229 14.17 -12.12 -22.90
CA ALA A 229 13.67 -12.78 -24.12
C ALA A 229 13.13 -14.17 -23.82
N SER A 230 13.77 -14.91 -22.91
CA SER A 230 13.27 -16.21 -22.44
C SER A 230 11.94 -16.09 -21.70
N ALA A 231 11.80 -15.08 -20.81
CA ALA A 231 10.57 -14.81 -20.09
C ALA A 231 9.43 -14.39 -21.04
N ALA A 232 9.72 -13.52 -22.02
CA ALA A 232 8.74 -13.11 -23.02
C ALA A 232 8.23 -14.28 -23.87
N ARG A 233 9.12 -15.19 -24.27
CA ARG A 233 8.74 -16.41 -25.01
C ARG A 233 7.81 -17.28 -24.17
N ALA A 234 8.14 -17.53 -22.91
CA ALA A 234 7.31 -18.33 -22.02
C ALA A 234 5.92 -17.69 -21.80
N ALA A 235 5.85 -16.37 -21.63
CA ALA A 235 4.58 -15.66 -21.48
C ALA A 235 3.71 -15.71 -22.76
N MET A 236 4.33 -15.63 -23.95
CA MET A 236 3.64 -15.78 -25.22
C MET A 236 3.10 -17.21 -25.42
N ASP A 237 3.89 -18.20 -25.13
CA ASP A 237 3.49 -19.62 -25.21
C ASP A 237 2.30 -19.92 -24.28
N GLU A 238 2.33 -19.35 -23.06
CA GLU A 238 1.23 -19.49 -22.09
C GLU A 238 -0.03 -18.74 -22.55
N ALA A 239 0.11 -17.52 -23.05
CA ALA A 239 -1.03 -16.72 -23.51
C ALA A 239 -1.73 -17.34 -24.73
N CYS A 240 -0.99 -18.06 -25.55
CA CYS A 240 -1.50 -18.76 -26.75
C CYS A 240 -1.89 -20.21 -26.50
N ALA A 241 -1.72 -20.72 -25.29
CA ALA A 241 -1.99 -22.13 -24.98
C ALA A 241 -3.45 -22.51 -25.28
N GLY A 242 -3.63 -23.50 -26.17
CA GLY A 242 -4.96 -23.96 -26.60
C GLY A 242 -5.65 -23.10 -27.66
N GLN A 243 -4.94 -22.18 -28.29
CA GLN A 243 -5.44 -21.31 -29.36
C GLN A 243 -4.59 -21.46 -30.63
N PRO A 244 -5.01 -22.33 -31.58
CA PRO A 244 -4.17 -22.69 -32.77
C PRO A 244 -3.91 -21.48 -33.69
N ASP A 245 -4.74 -20.45 -33.66
CA ASP A 245 -4.57 -19.24 -34.48
C ASP A 245 -3.76 -18.12 -33.78
N CYS A 246 -3.26 -18.37 -32.56
CA CYS A 246 -2.47 -17.42 -31.81
C CYS A 246 -0.98 -17.60 -32.10
N THR A 247 -0.42 -16.76 -32.96
CA THR A 247 1.00 -16.82 -33.36
C THR A 247 1.65 -15.43 -33.28
N PRO A 248 1.79 -14.85 -32.06
CA PRO A 248 2.45 -13.55 -31.90
C PRO A 248 3.93 -13.65 -32.28
N LEU A 249 4.49 -12.54 -32.73
CA LEU A 249 5.89 -12.45 -33.16
C LEU A 249 6.77 -11.98 -32.02
N LEU A 250 7.86 -12.69 -31.74
CA LEU A 250 8.93 -12.23 -30.85
C LEU A 250 10.18 -11.88 -31.66
N SER A 251 10.62 -10.64 -31.54
CA SER A 251 11.92 -10.21 -32.07
C SER A 251 12.79 -9.67 -30.93
N PHE A 252 14.08 -9.92 -31.01
CA PHE A 252 15.02 -9.34 -30.05
C PHE A 252 16.33 -8.97 -30.75
N GLU A 253 16.94 -7.87 -30.28
CA GLU A 253 18.20 -7.35 -30.77
C GLU A 253 19.08 -6.98 -29.57
N GLY A 254 20.35 -7.31 -29.64
CA GLY A 254 21.29 -7.07 -28.54
C GLY A 254 21.15 -8.03 -27.38
N ASP A 255 21.69 -7.67 -26.23
CA ASP A 255 21.69 -8.46 -25.00
C ASP A 255 20.44 -8.23 -24.17
N SER A 256 19.64 -9.26 -23.93
CA SER A 256 18.38 -9.22 -23.16
C SER A 256 18.52 -9.58 -21.67
N HIS A 257 19.77 -9.77 -21.18
CA HIS A 257 20.00 -10.12 -19.78
C HIS A 257 19.98 -8.90 -18.85
N GLY A 258 19.51 -9.11 -17.60
CA GLY A 258 19.52 -8.12 -16.55
C GLY A 258 19.24 -8.74 -15.18
N ILE A 259 19.14 -7.89 -14.15
CA ILE A 259 18.86 -8.28 -12.76
C ILE A 259 17.50 -7.76 -12.39
N TRP A 260 16.49 -8.63 -12.45
CA TRP A 260 15.08 -8.31 -12.19
C TRP A 260 14.40 -9.44 -11.42
N ASP A 261 13.23 -9.18 -10.85
CA ASP A 261 12.39 -10.22 -10.27
C ASP A 261 11.66 -10.97 -11.39
N ARG A 262 12.02 -12.25 -11.60
CA ARG A 262 11.45 -13.09 -12.66
C ARG A 262 9.93 -13.18 -12.58
N GLY A 263 9.37 -13.43 -11.39
CA GLY A 263 7.93 -13.61 -11.23
C GLY A 263 7.15 -12.34 -11.57
N ARG A 264 7.68 -11.17 -11.17
CA ARG A 264 7.09 -9.87 -11.47
C ARG A 264 7.21 -9.50 -12.94
N ILE A 265 8.34 -9.79 -13.57
CA ILE A 265 8.50 -9.58 -15.01
C ILE A 265 7.57 -10.50 -15.82
N GLU A 266 7.43 -11.76 -15.45
CA GLU A 266 6.48 -12.67 -16.09
C GLU A 266 5.03 -12.18 -15.93
N GLN A 267 4.63 -11.69 -14.77
CA GLN A 267 3.31 -11.08 -14.51
C GLN A 267 3.07 -9.84 -15.40
N MET A 268 4.06 -8.94 -15.49
CA MET A 268 4.01 -7.77 -16.37
C MET A 268 3.82 -8.17 -17.83
N LEU A 269 4.59 -9.15 -18.31
CA LEU A 269 4.49 -9.66 -19.69
C LEU A 269 3.13 -10.29 -19.96
N GLN A 270 2.61 -11.12 -19.05
CA GLN A 270 1.29 -11.73 -19.18
C GLN A 270 0.18 -10.67 -19.30
N ASN A 271 0.24 -9.59 -18.50
CA ASN A 271 -0.73 -8.51 -18.56
C ASN A 271 -0.63 -7.72 -19.88
N LEU A 272 0.56 -7.37 -20.34
CA LEU A 272 0.75 -6.64 -21.59
C LEU A 272 0.36 -7.47 -22.82
N ILE A 273 0.83 -8.73 -22.90
CA ILE A 273 0.53 -9.65 -24.01
C ILE A 273 -0.96 -10.01 -23.99
N GLY A 274 -1.52 -10.28 -22.80
CA GLY A 274 -2.95 -10.56 -22.64
C GLY A 274 -3.82 -9.40 -23.16
N ASN A 275 -3.49 -8.16 -22.80
CA ASN A 275 -4.18 -6.96 -23.32
C ASN A 275 -4.05 -6.84 -24.84
N ALA A 276 -2.86 -7.05 -25.39
CA ALA A 276 -2.64 -6.98 -26.84
C ALA A 276 -3.45 -8.04 -27.60
N LEU A 277 -3.57 -9.26 -27.06
CA LEU A 277 -4.38 -10.33 -27.64
C LEU A 277 -5.90 -10.11 -27.49
N GLN A 278 -6.31 -9.48 -26.39
CA GLN A 278 -7.72 -9.19 -26.09
C GLN A 278 -8.27 -8.05 -26.95
N HIS A 279 -7.49 -6.98 -27.13
CA HIS A 279 -7.90 -5.74 -27.82
C HIS A 279 -7.38 -5.66 -29.26
N GLY A 280 -6.55 -6.62 -29.69
CA GLY A 280 -6.08 -6.71 -31.06
C GLY A 280 -7.17 -7.21 -32.02
N ASN A 281 -7.23 -6.65 -33.22
CA ASN A 281 -8.16 -7.09 -34.28
C ASN A 281 -7.79 -8.49 -34.81
N ASP A 282 -6.50 -8.82 -34.82
CA ASP A 282 -5.97 -10.11 -35.21
C ASP A 282 -4.85 -10.53 -34.25
N ARG A 283 -5.01 -11.68 -33.61
CA ARG A 283 -4.05 -12.24 -32.65
C ARG A 283 -2.68 -12.57 -33.27
N ARG A 284 -2.61 -12.69 -34.59
CA ARG A 284 -1.36 -12.93 -35.35
C ARG A 284 -0.53 -11.66 -35.53
N THR A 285 -1.10 -10.50 -35.27
CA THR A 285 -0.44 -9.19 -35.45
C THR A 285 0.15 -8.64 -34.16
N VAL A 286 0.07 -9.40 -33.05
CA VAL A 286 0.73 -9.00 -31.79
C VAL A 286 2.25 -9.22 -31.92
N THR A 287 3.00 -8.16 -31.69
CA THR A 287 4.47 -8.18 -31.79
C THR A 287 5.08 -7.77 -30.45
N VAL A 288 6.00 -8.59 -29.97
CA VAL A 288 6.84 -8.30 -28.80
C VAL A 288 8.27 -8.07 -29.30
N THR A 289 8.83 -6.90 -29.02
CA THR A 289 10.20 -6.57 -29.42
C THR A 289 11.03 -6.22 -28.18
N ILE A 290 12.23 -6.80 -28.10
CA ILE A 290 13.19 -6.53 -27.02
C ILE A 290 14.47 -6.01 -27.64
N THR A 291 14.90 -4.82 -27.19
CA THR A 291 16.15 -4.19 -27.65
C THR A 291 17.06 -3.96 -26.45
N GLY A 292 18.19 -4.65 -26.44
CA GLY A 292 19.19 -4.58 -25.38
C GLY A 292 20.17 -3.45 -25.60
N GLY A 293 20.09 -2.39 -24.78
CA GLY A 293 21.10 -1.33 -24.69
C GLY A 293 22.18 -1.64 -23.65
N ALA A 294 23.17 -0.75 -23.48
CA ALA A 294 24.27 -0.93 -22.53
C ALA A 294 23.80 -0.92 -21.07
N GLU A 295 22.92 0.03 -20.70
CA GLU A 295 22.47 0.28 -19.33
C GLU A 295 21.01 -0.14 -19.08
N GLN A 296 20.24 -0.31 -20.14
CA GLN A 296 18.81 -0.58 -20.07
C GLN A 296 18.37 -1.51 -21.19
N VAL A 297 17.23 -2.16 -20.98
CA VAL A 297 16.55 -2.98 -21.97
C VAL A 297 15.18 -2.37 -22.27
N LEU A 298 14.89 -2.22 -23.57
CA LEU A 298 13.61 -1.74 -24.08
C LEU A 298 12.76 -2.94 -24.44
N LEU A 299 11.54 -3.00 -23.92
CA LEU A 299 10.51 -3.96 -24.28
C LEU A 299 9.34 -3.21 -24.91
N THR A 300 8.92 -3.60 -26.11
CA THR A 300 7.68 -3.09 -26.72
C THR A 300 6.70 -4.22 -26.95
N VAL A 301 5.42 -3.97 -26.65
CA VAL A 301 4.31 -4.86 -26.98
C VAL A 301 3.34 -4.07 -27.86
N HIS A 302 3.16 -4.56 -29.07
CA HIS A 302 2.39 -3.88 -30.10
C HIS A 302 1.24 -4.73 -30.61
N ASN A 303 0.09 -4.12 -30.85
CA ASN A 303 -1.05 -4.73 -31.54
C ASN A 303 -1.81 -3.71 -32.41
N TYR A 304 -2.42 -4.20 -33.49
CA TYR A 304 -3.42 -3.45 -34.23
C TYR A 304 -4.81 -3.69 -33.63
N GLY A 305 -5.58 -2.63 -33.39
CA GLY A 305 -6.91 -2.71 -32.78
C GLY A 305 -7.61 -1.38 -32.75
N THR A 306 -8.73 -1.29 -32.03
CA THR A 306 -9.41 -0.03 -31.79
C THR A 306 -8.47 0.92 -31.02
N PRO A 307 -8.23 2.14 -31.52
CA PRO A 307 -7.36 3.09 -30.85
C PRO A 307 -7.90 3.48 -29.48
N ILE A 308 -7.00 3.64 -28.52
CA ILE A 308 -7.34 4.18 -27.20
C ILE A 308 -7.61 5.68 -27.36
N PRO A 309 -8.76 6.20 -26.90
CA PRO A 309 -9.06 7.63 -26.97
C PRO A 309 -7.97 8.46 -26.25
N PRO A 310 -7.56 9.62 -26.81
CA PRO A 310 -6.50 10.44 -26.21
C PRO A 310 -6.79 10.86 -24.76
N GLU A 311 -8.05 11.08 -24.41
CA GLU A 311 -8.50 11.40 -23.05
C GLU A 311 -8.32 10.23 -22.06
N ALA A 312 -8.34 8.98 -22.55
CA ALA A 312 -8.15 7.79 -21.73
C ALA A 312 -6.66 7.44 -21.50
N LEU A 313 -5.74 7.91 -22.36
CA LEU A 313 -4.31 7.60 -22.24
C LEU A 313 -3.72 8.05 -20.90
N GLY A 314 -4.16 9.21 -20.38
CA GLY A 314 -3.66 9.76 -19.13
C GLY A 314 -4.04 8.95 -17.87
N THR A 315 -5.15 8.22 -17.92
CA THR A 315 -5.69 7.43 -16.80
C THR A 315 -5.61 5.93 -17.04
N LEU A 316 -4.98 5.49 -18.12
CA LEU A 316 -4.96 4.08 -18.53
C LEU A 316 -4.29 3.16 -17.49
N PHE A 317 -3.32 3.69 -16.74
CA PHE A 317 -2.61 3.00 -15.68
C PHE A 317 -3.24 3.21 -14.30
N ASP A 318 -4.36 3.93 -14.20
CA ASP A 318 -5.08 4.08 -12.94
C ASP A 318 -5.86 2.80 -12.64
N PRO A 319 -5.97 2.41 -11.37
CA PRO A 319 -6.65 1.17 -11.02
C PRO A 319 -8.16 1.27 -11.28
N LEU A 320 -8.76 0.13 -11.64
CA LEU A 320 -10.20 -0.03 -11.90
C LEU A 320 -10.72 0.77 -13.11
N VAL A 321 -9.83 1.32 -13.93
CA VAL A 321 -10.20 1.95 -15.20
C VAL A 321 -10.47 0.86 -16.23
N ARG A 322 -11.62 0.94 -16.88
CA ARG A 322 -12.03 0.06 -17.98
C ARG A 322 -12.22 0.89 -19.23
N SER A 323 -11.84 0.36 -20.39
CA SER A 323 -12.23 0.97 -21.65
C SER A 323 -13.74 0.84 -21.85
N VAL A 324 -14.36 1.90 -22.43
CA VAL A 324 -15.80 2.10 -22.53
C VAL A 324 -16.49 1.18 -23.56
N ASP A 325 -15.82 0.15 -24.08
CA ASP A 325 -16.39 -0.79 -25.05
C ASP A 325 -17.38 -1.83 -24.45
N GLU A 326 -18.16 -1.43 -23.43
CA GLU A 326 -19.27 -2.24 -22.90
C GLU A 326 -20.47 -2.38 -23.86
N GLU A 327 -20.47 -1.73 -25.02
CA GLU A 327 -21.61 -1.80 -25.97
C GLU A 327 -21.73 -3.15 -26.71
N LEU A 328 -20.76 -4.04 -26.64
CA LEU A 328 -20.77 -5.33 -27.35
C LEU A 328 -21.15 -6.55 -26.51
N GLY A 329 -21.65 -6.38 -25.29
CA GLY A 329 -22.33 -7.45 -24.54
C GLY A 329 -21.49 -8.62 -24.07
N THR A 330 -20.17 -8.61 -24.23
CA THR A 330 -19.27 -9.57 -23.62
C THR A 330 -18.76 -9.02 -22.30
N PRO A 331 -19.07 -9.67 -21.16
CA PRO A 331 -18.57 -9.20 -19.86
C PRO A 331 -17.03 -9.24 -19.90
N SER A 332 -16.39 -8.09 -19.82
CA SER A 332 -14.96 -7.99 -19.57
C SER A 332 -14.69 -8.68 -18.24
N THR A 333 -14.01 -9.82 -18.27
CA THR A 333 -13.71 -10.63 -17.09
C THR A 333 -12.59 -10.03 -16.23
N SER A 334 -11.96 -8.91 -16.64
CA SER A 334 -10.85 -8.29 -15.92
C SER A 334 -11.33 -7.19 -14.95
N LEU A 335 -10.67 -7.08 -13.79
CA LEU A 335 -10.93 -6.03 -12.77
C LEU A 335 -10.43 -4.63 -13.17
N GLY A 336 -9.79 -4.47 -14.35
CA GLY A 336 -9.13 -3.21 -14.72
C GLY A 336 -7.88 -2.92 -13.87
N LEU A 337 -7.22 -3.95 -13.37
CA LEU A 337 -6.01 -3.84 -12.55
C LEU A 337 -4.74 -4.22 -13.30
N GLY A 338 -4.85 -4.88 -14.45
CA GLY A 338 -3.68 -5.42 -15.16
C GLY A 338 -2.63 -4.36 -15.53
N LEU A 339 -3.04 -3.24 -16.13
CA LEU A 339 -2.13 -2.15 -16.49
C LEU A 339 -1.63 -1.36 -15.28
N PHE A 340 -2.42 -1.23 -14.23
CA PHE A 340 -1.97 -0.70 -12.95
C PHE A 340 -0.81 -1.55 -12.39
N ILE A 341 -0.95 -2.89 -12.38
CA ILE A 341 0.10 -3.80 -11.92
C ILE A 341 1.35 -3.71 -12.80
N VAL A 342 1.19 -3.60 -14.11
CA VAL A 342 2.32 -3.37 -15.02
C VAL A 342 3.12 -2.14 -14.59
N LYS A 343 2.44 -1.02 -14.32
CA LYS A 343 3.10 0.21 -13.85
C LYS A 343 3.80 0.00 -12.51
N GLU A 344 3.16 -0.66 -11.53
CA GLU A 344 3.76 -0.93 -10.22
C GLU A 344 5.02 -1.81 -10.35
N VAL A 345 4.98 -2.86 -11.18
CA VAL A 345 6.14 -3.72 -11.45
C VAL A 345 7.28 -2.91 -12.08
N VAL A 346 6.98 -2.09 -13.08
CA VAL A 346 7.99 -1.26 -13.77
C VAL A 346 8.62 -0.25 -12.82
N VAL A 347 7.81 0.43 -11.99
CA VAL A 347 8.29 1.39 -10.98
C VAL A 347 9.14 0.70 -9.92
N ALA A 348 8.74 -0.47 -9.43
CA ALA A 348 9.53 -1.25 -8.47
C ALA A 348 10.91 -1.62 -9.02
N HIS A 349 11.01 -1.84 -10.34
CA HIS A 349 12.28 -2.08 -11.04
C HIS A 349 13.00 -0.81 -11.47
N GLN A 350 12.56 0.39 -11.01
CA GLN A 350 13.14 1.69 -11.37
C GLN A 350 13.10 1.99 -12.88
N GLY A 351 12.15 1.37 -13.58
CA GLY A 351 11.91 1.56 -15.00
C GLY A 351 10.86 2.64 -15.30
N SER A 352 10.52 2.77 -16.57
CA SER A 352 9.42 3.61 -17.05
C SER A 352 8.57 2.87 -18.06
N ILE A 353 7.28 3.24 -18.15
CA ILE A 353 6.34 2.73 -19.14
C ILE A 353 5.63 3.88 -19.83
N GLU A 354 5.49 3.76 -21.13
CA GLU A 354 4.77 4.69 -21.99
C GLU A 354 3.80 3.92 -22.90
N VAL A 355 2.77 4.62 -23.38
CA VAL A 355 1.80 4.09 -24.34
C VAL A 355 1.57 5.08 -25.47
N SER A 356 1.55 4.58 -26.69
CA SER A 356 1.09 5.32 -27.86
C SER A 356 -0.03 4.54 -28.55
N SER A 357 -1.08 5.22 -29.00
CA SER A 357 -2.22 4.59 -29.67
C SER A 357 -2.81 5.52 -30.71
N ASN A 358 -2.93 5.03 -31.94
CA ASN A 358 -3.60 5.73 -33.03
C ASN A 358 -4.16 4.75 -34.08
N ALA A 359 -4.95 5.24 -35.00
CA ALA A 359 -5.66 4.40 -35.98
C ALA A 359 -4.73 3.81 -37.06
N SER A 360 -3.60 4.46 -37.37
CA SER A 360 -2.68 3.99 -38.42
C SER A 360 -1.67 2.99 -37.88
N ASP A 361 -1.14 3.23 -36.69
CA ASP A 361 -0.02 2.47 -36.13
C ASP A 361 -0.43 1.51 -35.00
N GLY A 362 -1.75 1.46 -34.66
CA GLY A 362 -2.24 0.62 -33.57
C GLY A 362 -1.83 1.11 -32.19
N THR A 363 -1.73 0.21 -31.22
CA THR A 363 -1.35 0.48 -29.83
C THR A 363 -0.01 -0.14 -29.52
N THR A 364 0.90 0.64 -28.94
CA THR A 364 2.23 0.20 -28.51
C THR A 364 2.47 0.58 -27.06
N PHE A 365 2.73 -0.40 -26.22
CA PHE A 365 3.26 -0.20 -24.87
C PHE A 365 4.78 -0.34 -24.93
N THR A 366 5.48 0.64 -24.37
CA THR A 366 6.95 0.69 -24.32
C THR A 366 7.41 0.70 -22.87
N VAL A 367 8.15 -0.32 -22.47
CA VAL A 367 8.73 -0.47 -21.13
C VAL A 367 10.25 -0.35 -21.23
N ILE A 368 10.84 0.48 -20.37
CA ILE A 368 12.28 0.65 -20.22
C ILE A 368 12.69 0.12 -18.86
N LEU A 369 13.54 -0.89 -18.81
CA LEU A 369 14.04 -1.50 -17.58
C LEU A 369 15.57 -1.27 -17.47
N PRO A 370 16.07 -0.67 -16.36
CA PRO A 370 17.49 -0.67 -16.06
C PRO A 370 18.01 -2.11 -15.95
N ARG A 371 19.24 -2.38 -16.42
CA ARG A 371 19.81 -3.74 -16.32
C ARG A 371 20.05 -4.21 -14.89
N VAL A 372 20.26 -3.27 -13.98
CA VAL A 372 20.48 -3.51 -12.56
C VAL A 372 19.36 -2.81 -11.79
N SER A 373 18.38 -3.59 -11.34
CA SER A 373 17.37 -3.11 -10.42
C SER A 373 17.89 -3.28 -8.98
N ARG A 374 17.94 -2.19 -8.21
CA ARG A 374 18.26 -2.27 -6.77
C ARG A 374 16.95 -2.43 -6.01
N ALA A 375 16.89 -3.42 -5.10
CA ALA A 375 15.78 -3.49 -4.16
C ALA A 375 15.67 -2.14 -3.43
N THR A 376 14.50 -1.54 -3.45
CA THR A 376 14.22 -0.34 -2.64
C THR A 376 14.20 -0.77 -1.18
N PRO A 377 14.94 -0.08 -0.26
CA PRO A 377 15.04 -0.43 1.15
C PRO A 377 13.71 -0.33 1.89
#